data_8beb2541e2ab41b02dec4513c8a300dd
#
_entry.id   8beb2541e2ab41b02dec4513c8a300dd
#
_cell.length_a   1.000
_cell.length_b   1.000
_cell.length_c   1.000
_cell.angle_alpha   90.00
_cell.angle_beta   90.00
_cell.angle_gamma   90.00
#
_symmetry.space_group_name_H-M   'P 1'
#
loop_
_entity.id
_entity.type
_entity.pdbx_description
1 polymer ?
#
loop_
_entity_poly.entity_id
_entity_poly.type
_entity_poly.pdbx_seq_one_letter_code
_entity_poly.pdbx_strand_id
1 'polypeptide(L)'
;MKEDNKNKINRRDFFKLAGAGTLASAAALYGCSGNKNNGESESAALGEIPTGKMTYRTNPNTGDRVSLLGYGCMRWPTRKRADGNGDEIDQEAVNDLIDYAIAHGVNYFDTSPAYVQGLSERATGIALKRHPREKFFLATKLSNFSPSTSI
;
A
#
# COMPACT_ATOMS: atom_id res chain seq x y z
N MET A 1 9.25 33.93 -38.75
CA MET A 1 9.49 34.04 -37.33
C MET A 1 9.54 32.62 -36.78
N LYS A 2 10.71 32.11 -36.43
CA LYS A 2 10.92 30.81 -35.78
C LYS A 2 11.01 31.06 -34.28
N GLU A 3 10.03 30.62 -33.51
CA GLU A 3 10.11 30.62 -32.06
C GLU A 3 10.98 29.45 -31.58
N ASP A 4 12.08 29.82 -30.94
CA ASP A 4 13.03 28.92 -30.30
C ASP A 4 12.40 28.26 -29.06
N ASN A 5 12.16 26.96 -29.15
CA ASN A 5 11.76 26.10 -28.04
C ASN A 5 13.01 25.74 -27.23
N LYS A 6 13.52 26.69 -26.44
CA LYS A 6 14.59 26.46 -25.44
C LYS A 6 13.96 26.13 -24.11
N ASN A 7 13.98 24.88 -23.71
CA ASN A 7 14.05 24.34 -22.34
C ASN A 7 13.38 22.97 -22.18
N LYS A 8 13.78 22.02 -23.03
CA LYS A 8 13.54 20.60 -22.70
C LYS A 8 14.85 19.98 -22.25
N ILE A 9 15.07 19.96 -20.92
CA ILE A 9 16.14 19.16 -20.32
C ILE A 9 15.80 17.70 -20.60
N ASN A 10 16.64 17.00 -21.39
CA ASN A 10 16.44 15.59 -21.63
C ASN A 10 16.97 14.76 -20.42
N ARG A 11 16.54 13.51 -20.31
CA ARG A 11 16.93 12.63 -19.18
C ARG A 11 18.45 12.51 -19.02
N ARG A 12 19.20 12.57 -20.10
CA ARG A 12 20.67 12.46 -20.11
C ARG A 12 21.35 13.69 -19.53
N ASP A 13 20.81 14.88 -19.79
CA ASP A 13 21.33 16.14 -19.25
C ASP A 13 20.98 16.30 -17.78
N PHE A 14 19.83 15.78 -17.33
CA PHE A 14 19.49 15.69 -15.92
C PHE A 14 20.50 14.86 -15.13
N PHE A 15 20.89 13.68 -15.64
CA PHE A 15 21.89 12.83 -14.96
C PHE A 15 23.29 13.44 -14.96
N LYS A 16 23.67 14.22 -15.97
CA LYS A 16 24.95 14.96 -15.96
C LYS A 16 24.97 16.08 -14.92
N LEU A 17 23.84 16.78 -14.75
CA LEU A 17 23.72 17.84 -13.73
C LEU A 17 23.71 17.26 -12.31
N ALA A 18 23.00 16.15 -12.10
CA ALA A 18 22.97 15.44 -10.81
C ALA A 18 24.33 14.81 -10.42
N GLY A 19 25.10 14.34 -11.42
CA GLY A 19 26.43 13.75 -11.19
C GLY A 19 27.53 14.75 -10.84
N ALA A 20 27.39 16.01 -11.21
CA ALA A 20 28.39 17.05 -10.90
C ALA A 20 28.25 17.64 -9.47
N GLY A 21 27.10 17.40 -8.80
CA GLY A 21 26.82 17.93 -7.45
C GLY A 21 27.26 17.04 -6.29
N THR A 22 27.76 15.82 -6.54
CA THR A 22 27.98 14.82 -5.48
C THR A 22 29.35 14.83 -4.81
N LEU A 23 30.23 15.76 -5.13
CA LEU A 23 31.53 15.85 -4.48
C LEU A 23 31.60 16.78 -3.23
N ALA A 24 30.53 17.49 -2.90
CA ALA A 24 30.47 18.40 -1.76
C ALA A 24 29.68 17.88 -0.54
N SER A 25 29.04 16.72 -0.61
CA SER A 25 28.19 16.21 0.48
C SER A 25 28.66 14.88 1.11
N ALA A 26 29.90 14.45 0.83
CA ALA A 26 30.44 13.21 1.42
C ALA A 26 30.86 13.33 2.89
N ALA A 27 30.74 14.51 3.51
CA ALA A 27 31.19 14.73 4.90
C ALA A 27 30.05 14.54 5.95
N ALA A 28 28.80 14.31 5.54
CA ALA A 28 27.66 14.21 6.47
C ALA A 28 27.20 12.78 6.78
N LEU A 29 27.84 11.74 6.24
CA LEU A 29 27.42 10.34 6.43
C LEU A 29 28.30 9.54 7.41
N TYR A 30 29.28 10.18 8.09
CA TYR A 30 30.13 9.54 9.10
C TYR A 30 29.75 9.96 10.52
N GLY A 31 28.52 9.87 10.90
CA GLY A 31 28.03 10.28 12.21
C GLY A 31 27.04 9.33 12.88
N CYS A 32 27.11 8.03 12.62
CA CYS A 32 26.39 7.05 13.44
C CYS A 32 27.36 5.99 13.95
N SER A 33 28.19 6.38 14.89
CA SER A 33 28.93 5.46 15.76
C SER A 33 28.05 5.10 16.96
N GLY A 34 27.90 3.79 17.17
CA GLY A 34 26.95 3.15 18.03
C GLY A 34 26.85 3.63 19.47
N ASN A 35 25.66 3.63 19.95
CA ASN A 35 25.35 3.35 21.34
C ASN A 35 24.31 2.21 21.39
N LYS A 36 24.79 1.04 21.84
CA LYS A 36 23.92 -0.10 22.18
C LYS A 36 23.29 0.20 23.53
N ASN A 37 22.05 0.61 23.56
CA ASN A 37 21.18 0.44 24.73
C ASN A 37 19.73 0.41 24.29
N ASN A 38 19.09 -0.72 24.63
CA ASN A 38 17.67 -0.98 24.80
C ASN A 38 16.73 -0.76 23.60
N GLY A 39 16.20 -1.92 23.16
CA GLY A 39 15.14 -2.03 22.16
C GLY A 39 13.85 -1.32 22.55
N GLU A 40 13.79 -0.07 22.20
CA GLU A 40 12.56 0.59 21.82
C GLU A 40 12.71 0.90 20.34
N SER A 41 11.94 0.21 19.53
CA SER A 41 11.72 0.56 18.15
C SER A 41 11.23 2.00 18.14
N GLU A 42 12.14 2.94 17.88
CA GLU A 42 11.76 4.28 17.46
C GLU A 42 11.02 4.12 16.14
N SER A 43 9.74 3.89 16.22
CA SER A 43 8.79 4.19 15.17
C SER A 43 9.05 5.66 14.87
N ALA A 44 9.82 5.94 13.80
CA ALA A 44 9.98 7.28 13.28
C ALA A 44 8.55 7.84 13.23
N ALA A 45 8.29 8.89 14.01
CA ALA A 45 6.99 9.52 14.09
C ALA A 45 6.65 10.02 12.69
N LEU A 46 6.04 9.15 11.89
CA LEU A 46 5.33 9.57 10.68
C LEU A 46 4.30 10.56 11.21
N GLY A 47 4.52 11.84 10.91
CA GLY A 47 3.59 12.88 11.32
C GLY A 47 2.17 12.44 10.99
N GLU A 48 1.22 12.85 11.81
CA GLU A 48 -0.18 12.46 11.70
C GLU A 48 -0.64 12.54 10.23
N ILE A 49 -1.00 11.38 9.66
CA ILE A 49 -1.43 11.31 8.26
C ILE A 49 -2.79 12.00 8.15
N PRO A 50 -2.91 13.10 7.38
CA PRO A 50 -4.13 13.88 7.36
C PRO A 50 -5.31 13.06 6.83
N THR A 51 -6.41 13.03 7.54
CA THR A 51 -7.70 12.56 7.04
C THR A 51 -8.27 13.54 6.00
N GLY A 52 -9.07 13.03 5.05
CA GLY A 52 -9.77 13.89 4.08
C GLY A 52 -8.95 14.41 2.90
N LYS A 53 -7.68 14.01 2.76
CA LYS A 53 -6.81 14.40 1.62
C LYS A 53 -6.69 13.35 0.52
N MET A 54 -7.50 12.30 0.55
CA MET A 54 -7.50 11.29 -0.50
C MET A 54 -7.90 11.86 -1.85
N THR A 55 -7.13 11.54 -2.87
CA THR A 55 -7.48 11.85 -4.26
C THR A 55 -8.38 10.77 -4.83
N TYR A 56 -9.46 11.19 -5.48
CA TYR A 56 -10.42 10.27 -6.11
C TYR A 56 -10.47 10.48 -7.63
N ARG A 57 -10.93 9.47 -8.34
CA ARG A 57 -11.33 9.54 -9.75
C ARG A 57 -12.76 9.07 -9.88
N THR A 58 -13.51 9.77 -10.72
CA THR A 58 -14.91 9.40 -11.02
C THR A 58 -14.94 8.65 -12.35
N ASN A 59 -15.57 7.48 -12.34
CA ASN A 59 -15.86 6.75 -13.56
C ASN A 59 -16.94 7.51 -14.35
N PRO A 60 -16.65 7.98 -15.58
CA PRO A 60 -17.61 8.78 -16.34
C PRO A 60 -18.88 8.01 -16.76
N ASN A 61 -18.80 6.67 -16.80
CA ASN A 61 -19.92 5.84 -17.24
C ASN A 61 -20.86 5.46 -16.10
N THR A 62 -20.36 5.31 -14.88
CA THR A 62 -21.15 4.84 -13.73
C THR A 62 -21.35 5.92 -12.66
N GLY A 63 -20.57 6.97 -12.68
CA GLY A 63 -20.55 7.98 -11.63
C GLY A 63 -19.80 7.55 -10.35
N ASP A 64 -19.29 6.34 -10.30
CA ASP A 64 -18.55 5.83 -9.14
C ASP A 64 -17.30 6.62 -8.88
N ARG A 65 -17.13 7.02 -7.63
CA ARG A 65 -15.97 7.77 -7.17
C ARG A 65 -15.02 6.88 -6.38
N VAL A 66 -13.87 6.54 -7.00
CA VAL A 66 -12.90 5.59 -6.47
C VAL A 66 -11.62 6.30 -6.02
N SER A 67 -11.09 5.91 -4.86
CA SER A 67 -9.80 6.41 -4.35
C SER A 67 -8.66 6.04 -5.31
N LEU A 68 -7.75 6.99 -5.53
CA LEU A 68 -6.59 6.74 -6.39
C LEU A 68 -5.65 5.70 -5.78
N LEU A 69 -5.60 5.62 -4.45
CA LEU A 69 -4.93 4.55 -3.72
C LEU A 69 -5.92 3.42 -3.46
N GLY A 70 -5.61 2.22 -3.98
CA GLY A 70 -6.30 0.98 -3.63
C GLY A 70 -5.53 0.20 -2.57
N TYR A 71 -6.22 -0.57 -1.76
CA TYR A 71 -5.63 -1.43 -0.73
C TYR A 71 -5.52 -2.87 -1.24
N GLY A 72 -4.28 -3.37 -1.35
CA GLY A 72 -4.00 -4.75 -1.74
C GLY A 72 -4.03 -5.71 -0.54
N CYS A 73 -4.93 -6.68 -0.57
CA CYS A 73 -5.18 -7.63 0.53
C CYS A 73 -4.32 -8.90 0.45
N MET A 74 -3.22 -8.88 -0.29
CA MET A 74 -2.37 -10.05 -0.51
C MET A 74 -1.53 -10.45 0.71
N ARG A 75 -1.20 -9.51 1.60
CA ARG A 75 -0.25 -9.71 2.70
C ARG A 75 -0.87 -9.29 4.03
N TRP A 76 -1.90 -10.03 4.45
CA TRP A 76 -2.47 -9.81 5.77
C TRP A 76 -1.51 -10.23 6.89
N PRO A 77 -1.51 -9.55 8.02
CA PRO A 77 -0.77 -9.96 9.21
C PRO A 77 -1.15 -11.36 9.65
N THR A 78 -0.15 -12.11 10.08
CA THR A 78 -0.34 -13.44 10.66
C THR A 78 0.29 -13.49 12.05
N ARG A 79 -0.21 -14.37 12.90
CA ARG A 79 0.34 -14.68 14.20
C ARG A 79 0.50 -16.19 14.36
N LYS A 80 1.32 -16.62 15.32
CA LYS A 80 1.45 -18.04 15.65
C LYS A 80 0.13 -18.55 16.23
N ARG A 81 -0.29 -19.73 15.78
CA ARG A 81 -1.44 -20.41 16.36
C ARG A 81 -1.16 -20.79 17.81
N ALA A 82 -2.20 -20.80 18.63
CA ALA A 82 -2.09 -21.16 20.06
C ALA A 82 -1.61 -22.59 20.29
N ASP A 83 -1.86 -23.50 19.33
CA ASP A 83 -1.41 -24.88 19.34
C ASP A 83 0.05 -25.07 18.88
N GLY A 84 0.72 -23.99 18.46
CA GLY A 84 2.08 -24.01 17.93
C GLY A 84 2.21 -24.55 16.48
N ASN A 85 1.12 -24.96 15.86
CA ASN A 85 1.11 -25.58 14.53
C ASN A 85 0.88 -24.56 13.41
N GLY A 86 1.92 -23.78 13.09
CA GLY A 86 1.91 -22.83 11.97
C GLY A 86 1.35 -21.47 12.33
N ASP A 87 1.00 -20.72 11.29
CA ASP A 87 0.51 -19.35 11.38
C ASP A 87 -1.00 -19.29 11.06
N GLU A 88 -1.69 -18.34 11.66
CA GLU A 88 -3.05 -17.98 11.34
C GLU A 88 -3.16 -16.48 11.03
N ILE A 89 -4.23 -16.08 10.37
CA ILE A 89 -4.51 -14.66 10.17
C ILE A 89 -4.73 -13.99 11.53
N ASP A 90 -4.03 -12.88 11.74
CA ASP A 90 -4.33 -11.96 12.82
C ASP A 90 -5.52 -11.08 12.40
N GLN A 91 -6.74 -11.58 12.69
CA GLN A 91 -7.95 -10.90 12.24
C GLN A 91 -8.15 -9.54 12.91
N GLU A 92 -7.65 -9.34 14.12
CA GLU A 92 -7.72 -8.06 14.82
C GLU A 92 -6.85 -7.02 14.11
N ALA A 93 -5.61 -7.35 13.80
CA ALA A 93 -4.73 -6.49 13.02
C ALA A 93 -5.26 -6.21 11.61
N VAL A 94 -5.92 -7.18 10.97
CA VAL A 94 -6.59 -6.96 9.67
C VAL A 94 -7.74 -5.96 9.81
N ASN A 95 -8.54 -6.08 10.87
CA ASN A 95 -9.63 -5.16 11.14
C ASN A 95 -9.12 -3.71 11.31
N ASP A 96 -8.07 -3.53 12.11
CA ASP A 96 -7.48 -2.22 12.39
C ASP A 96 -6.92 -1.58 11.11
N LEU A 97 -6.26 -2.37 10.27
CA LEU A 97 -5.72 -1.90 8.99
C LEU A 97 -6.82 -1.43 8.04
N ILE A 98 -7.93 -2.15 7.95
CA ILE A 98 -9.08 -1.77 7.11
C ILE A 98 -9.80 -0.55 7.69
N ASP A 99 -10.02 -0.50 9.01
CA ASP A 99 -10.61 0.65 9.67
C ASP A 99 -9.78 1.91 9.42
N TYR A 100 -8.46 1.80 9.57
CA TYR A 100 -7.52 2.88 9.29
C TYR A 100 -7.57 3.33 7.83
N ALA A 101 -7.54 2.39 6.89
CA ALA A 101 -7.59 2.68 5.46
C ALA A 101 -8.88 3.45 5.08
N ILE A 102 -10.03 3.00 5.57
CA ILE A 102 -11.32 3.64 5.30
C ILE A 102 -11.40 5.02 5.96
N ALA A 103 -10.92 5.17 7.20
CA ALA A 103 -10.86 6.46 7.89
C ALA A 103 -10.01 7.50 7.13
N HIS A 104 -8.99 7.05 6.38
CA HIS A 104 -8.13 7.89 5.56
C HIS A 104 -8.58 8.00 4.10
N GLY A 105 -9.78 7.51 3.78
CA GLY A 105 -10.44 7.72 2.49
C GLY A 105 -10.15 6.68 1.43
N VAL A 106 -9.47 5.57 1.75
CA VAL A 106 -9.36 4.43 0.84
C VAL A 106 -10.73 3.77 0.74
N ASN A 107 -11.21 3.59 -0.48
CA ASN A 107 -12.49 2.94 -0.73
C ASN A 107 -12.42 1.84 -1.79
N TYR A 108 -11.22 1.39 -2.17
CA TYR A 108 -11.02 0.28 -3.11
C TYR A 108 -10.12 -0.77 -2.50
N PHE A 109 -10.61 -2.01 -2.40
CA PHE A 109 -9.90 -3.16 -1.84
C PHE A 109 -9.80 -4.27 -2.89
N ASP A 110 -8.59 -4.83 -3.04
CA ASP A 110 -8.31 -5.90 -4.01
C ASP A 110 -7.85 -7.16 -3.29
N THR A 111 -8.57 -8.25 -3.46
CA THR A 111 -8.24 -9.57 -2.90
C THR A 111 -8.18 -10.65 -3.97
N SER A 112 -7.98 -11.90 -3.58
CA SER A 112 -7.95 -13.06 -4.47
C SER A 112 -8.15 -14.35 -3.68
N PRO A 113 -8.77 -15.38 -4.26
CA PRO A 113 -8.84 -16.73 -3.68
C PRO A 113 -7.46 -17.34 -3.38
N ALA A 114 -6.42 -16.91 -4.12
CA ALA A 114 -5.06 -17.43 -3.93
C ALA A 114 -4.22 -16.69 -2.88
N TYR A 115 -4.71 -15.58 -2.33
CA TYR A 115 -3.94 -14.77 -1.40
C TYR A 115 -3.95 -15.38 0.01
N VAL A 116 -2.79 -15.31 0.69
CA VAL A 116 -2.61 -15.82 2.04
C VAL A 116 -3.12 -17.27 2.16
N GLN A 117 -2.71 -18.14 1.22
CA GLN A 117 -3.11 -19.56 1.19
C GLN A 117 -4.64 -19.78 1.19
N GLY A 118 -5.39 -18.89 0.53
CA GLY A 118 -6.85 -18.96 0.44
C GLY A 118 -7.61 -18.26 1.57
N LEU A 119 -6.91 -17.62 2.51
CA LEU A 119 -7.56 -17.03 3.69
C LEU A 119 -7.90 -15.54 3.51
N SER A 120 -7.35 -14.89 2.50
CA SER A 120 -7.48 -13.43 2.33
C SER A 120 -8.92 -12.97 2.12
N GLU A 121 -9.69 -13.64 1.27
CA GLU A 121 -11.07 -13.23 1.00
C GLU A 121 -11.93 -13.25 2.26
N ARG A 122 -11.78 -14.32 3.07
CA ARG A 122 -12.50 -14.44 4.34
C ARG A 122 -12.10 -13.34 5.32
N ALA A 123 -10.80 -13.12 5.50
CA ALA A 123 -10.30 -12.12 6.44
C ALA A 123 -10.72 -10.70 6.03
N THR A 124 -10.59 -10.38 4.74
CA THR A 124 -11.05 -9.11 4.17
C THR A 124 -12.56 -8.92 4.35
N GLY A 125 -13.35 -9.96 4.08
CA GLY A 125 -14.80 -9.93 4.22
C GLY A 125 -15.25 -9.71 5.65
N ILE A 126 -14.60 -10.35 6.63
CA ILE A 126 -14.89 -10.15 8.07
C ILE A 126 -14.65 -8.68 8.44
N ALA A 127 -13.52 -8.11 8.05
CA ALA A 127 -13.16 -6.74 8.38
C ALA A 127 -14.08 -5.72 7.69
N LEU A 128 -14.32 -5.89 6.38
CA LEU A 128 -15.19 -4.97 5.61
C LEU A 128 -16.66 -5.02 6.04
N LYS A 129 -17.15 -6.15 6.56
CA LYS A 129 -18.52 -6.28 7.08
C LYS A 129 -18.82 -5.31 8.24
N ARG A 130 -17.82 -4.77 8.88
CA ARG A 130 -17.93 -3.77 9.96
C ARG A 130 -18.28 -2.38 9.43
N HIS A 131 -18.20 -2.17 8.10
CA HIS A 131 -18.46 -0.89 7.43
C HIS A 131 -19.70 -0.97 6.54
N PRO A 132 -20.41 0.14 6.33
CA PRO A 132 -21.52 0.20 5.37
C PRO A 132 -21.04 -0.18 3.97
N ARG A 133 -21.82 -1.03 3.29
CA ARG A 133 -21.43 -1.62 1.99
C ARG A 133 -21.16 -0.59 0.90
N GLU A 134 -21.86 0.52 0.92
CA GLU A 134 -21.74 1.62 -0.01
C GLU A 134 -20.45 2.44 0.15
N LYS A 135 -19.69 2.22 1.21
CA LYS A 135 -18.45 2.96 1.47
C LYS A 135 -17.24 2.40 0.75
N PHE A 136 -17.34 1.24 0.12
CA PHE A 136 -16.18 0.62 -0.52
C PHE A 136 -16.53 -0.20 -1.74
N PHE A 137 -15.54 -0.30 -2.62
CA PHE A 137 -15.49 -1.23 -3.75
C PHE A 137 -14.58 -2.40 -3.37
N LEU A 138 -15.01 -3.60 -3.71
CA LEU A 138 -14.26 -4.83 -3.45
C LEU A 138 -14.07 -5.58 -4.77
N ALA A 139 -12.81 -5.77 -5.14
CA ALA A 139 -12.42 -6.61 -6.27
C ALA A 139 -11.83 -7.93 -5.77
N THR A 140 -12.19 -9.01 -6.43
CA THR A 140 -11.52 -10.31 -6.31
C THR A 140 -11.20 -10.85 -7.68
N LYS A 141 -10.58 -12.02 -7.75
CA LYS A 141 -10.06 -12.59 -8.98
C LYS A 141 -10.68 -13.97 -9.23
N LEU A 142 -10.88 -14.27 -10.49
CA LEU A 142 -11.14 -15.65 -10.92
C LEU A 142 -9.77 -16.33 -11.07
N SER A 143 -9.33 -17.02 -10.01
CA SER A 143 -8.04 -17.71 -9.98
C SER A 143 -8.24 -19.18 -10.33
N ASN A 144 -8.23 -19.47 -11.62
CA ASN A 144 -8.21 -20.86 -12.11
C ASN A 144 -6.78 -21.20 -12.52
N PHE A 145 -6.05 -21.85 -11.61
CA PHE A 145 -4.68 -22.33 -11.87
C PHE A 145 -4.62 -23.78 -12.34
N SER A 146 -5.76 -24.46 -12.46
CA SER A 146 -5.83 -25.83 -12.96
C SER A 146 -6.15 -25.84 -14.44
N PRO A 147 -5.27 -26.41 -15.29
CA PRO A 147 -5.54 -26.55 -16.74
C PRO A 147 -6.75 -27.44 -17.08
N SER A 148 -7.22 -28.22 -16.10
CA SER A 148 -8.31 -29.19 -16.27
C SER A 148 -9.68 -28.66 -15.84
N THR A 149 -9.77 -27.45 -15.30
CA THR A 149 -11.06 -26.87 -14.91
C THR A 149 -11.59 -26.07 -16.09
N SER A 150 -12.43 -26.68 -16.93
CA SER A 150 -13.25 -25.95 -17.90
C SER A 150 -14.32 -25.16 -17.15
N ILE A 151 -14.48 -23.91 -17.52
CA ILE A 151 -15.57 -23.05 -17.08
C ILE A 151 -16.85 -23.48 -17.79
#